data_f96649ccc103ccdbbdb7e12a0c1a1a91
#
_entry.id   f96649ccc103ccdbbdb7e12a0c1a1a91
#
_cell.length_a   1.000
_cell.length_b   1.000
_cell.length_c   1.000
_cell.angle_alpha   90.00
_cell.angle_beta   90.00
_cell.angle_gamma   90.00
#
_symmetry.space_group_name_H-M   'P 1'
#
loop_
_entity.id
_entity.type
_entity.pdbx_description
1 polymer ?
#
loop_
_entity_poly.entity_id
_entity_poly.type
_entity_poly.pdbx_seq_one_letter_code
_entity_poly.pdbx_strand_id
1 'polypeptide(L)'
;MSNSSQPLFEINDLHASAEDGTSILNGIDLTINKGEIHALMGPNGSGKSTLASVLLGSPEYLITRGSIHFRGEDITSWSAEMRGKSGIFLAFQYPHEVAGVSVINFLRQALSARKDMKMSVLELRLSIMEWLERLDMDSSFAERYLNEGFSGGEKKRNEILQMAILEPELAILDETDSGLDIDALTIVANGVSKVREENPDLGVLTITHYQRLLDHLDPDFVHVILDGQIVARGGTEIAKELESSGYESFRGVKQ
;
A
#
# COMPACT_ATOMS: atom_id res chain seq x y z
N MET A 1 -33.91 -0.21 -3.84
CA MET A 1 -32.99 0.88 -4.23
C MET A 1 -31.71 0.58 -3.52
N SER A 2 -30.72 0.04 -4.24
CA SER A 2 -29.39 -0.27 -3.69
C SER A 2 -28.73 1.05 -3.30
N ASN A 3 -28.49 1.23 -2.01
CA ASN A 3 -27.59 2.25 -1.52
C ASN A 3 -26.18 1.85 -2.02
N SER A 4 -25.81 2.33 -3.20
CA SER A 4 -24.41 2.22 -3.63
C SER A 4 -23.63 3.15 -2.71
N SER A 5 -23.00 2.57 -1.68
CA SER A 5 -22.03 3.31 -0.87
C SER A 5 -20.96 3.84 -1.81
N GLN A 6 -20.64 5.13 -1.68
CA GLN A 6 -19.59 5.77 -2.46
C GLN A 6 -18.28 4.99 -2.28
N PRO A 7 -17.56 4.67 -3.37
CA PRO A 7 -16.27 4.00 -3.26
C PRO A 7 -15.30 4.76 -2.35
N LEU A 8 -14.45 4.04 -1.63
CA LEU A 8 -13.37 4.65 -0.86
C LEU A 8 -12.33 5.27 -1.79
N PHE A 9 -11.95 4.53 -2.84
CA PHE A 9 -10.92 4.94 -3.78
C PHE A 9 -11.29 4.50 -5.20
N GLU A 10 -11.10 5.37 -6.17
CA GLU A 10 -11.48 5.13 -7.55
C GLU A 10 -10.45 5.72 -8.51
N ILE A 11 -10.07 4.94 -9.49
CA ILE A 11 -9.18 5.30 -10.58
C ILE A 11 -9.96 5.13 -11.87
N ASN A 12 -10.03 6.16 -12.70
CA ASN A 12 -10.76 6.16 -13.97
C ASN A 12 -9.82 6.50 -15.10
N ASP A 13 -9.64 5.56 -16.05
CA ASP A 13 -8.87 5.70 -17.29
C ASP A 13 -7.52 6.40 -17.09
N LEU A 14 -6.78 5.96 -16.08
CA LEU A 14 -5.54 6.61 -15.66
C LEU A 14 -4.38 6.29 -16.59
N HIS A 15 -3.80 7.33 -17.17
CA HIS A 15 -2.57 7.26 -17.97
C HIS A 15 -1.47 8.08 -17.29
N ALA A 16 -0.26 7.53 -17.27
CA ALA A 16 0.89 8.23 -16.73
C ALA A 16 2.16 7.93 -17.52
N SER A 17 3.03 8.92 -17.59
CA SER A 17 4.34 8.85 -18.24
C SER A 17 5.46 9.23 -17.28
N ALA A 18 6.68 8.75 -17.57
CA ALA A 18 7.91 9.26 -16.97
C ALA A 18 8.24 10.66 -17.49
N GLU A 19 9.23 11.31 -16.88
CA GLU A 19 9.70 12.65 -17.28
C GLU A 19 10.17 12.74 -18.75
N ASP A 20 10.72 11.66 -19.29
CA ASP A 20 11.17 11.58 -20.68
C ASP A 20 10.02 11.39 -21.70
N GLY A 21 8.78 11.35 -21.22
CA GLY A 21 7.58 11.16 -22.04
C GLY A 21 7.23 9.69 -22.32
N THR A 22 8.00 8.71 -21.80
CA THR A 22 7.69 7.30 -21.97
C THR A 22 6.38 6.96 -21.24
N SER A 23 5.35 6.50 -21.97
CA SER A 23 4.08 6.04 -21.39
C SER A 23 4.29 4.75 -20.62
N ILE A 24 3.81 4.71 -19.37
CA ILE A 24 3.94 3.54 -18.49
C ILE A 24 2.58 3.00 -18.09
N LEU A 25 1.63 3.88 -17.71
CA LEU A 25 0.26 3.48 -17.43
C LEU A 25 -0.64 3.86 -18.61
N ASN A 26 -1.48 2.95 -19.06
CA ASN A 26 -2.16 3.02 -20.34
C ASN A 26 -3.69 2.76 -20.21
N GLY A 27 -4.36 3.45 -19.27
CA GLY A 27 -5.77 3.32 -19.00
C GLY A 27 -6.04 2.31 -17.88
N ILE A 28 -5.71 2.69 -16.65
CA ILE A 28 -6.00 1.91 -15.45
C ILE A 28 -7.37 2.31 -14.92
N ASP A 29 -8.24 1.32 -14.73
CA ASP A 29 -9.50 1.42 -14.01
C ASP A 29 -9.47 0.52 -12.77
N LEU A 30 -9.68 1.09 -11.58
CA LEU A 30 -9.69 0.35 -10.32
C LEU A 30 -10.62 1.03 -9.33
N THR A 31 -11.45 0.23 -8.64
CA THR A 31 -12.32 0.72 -7.58
C THR A 31 -12.10 -0.12 -6.34
N ILE A 32 -11.88 0.53 -5.20
CA ILE A 32 -11.71 -0.09 -3.88
C ILE A 32 -12.78 0.47 -2.96
N ASN A 33 -13.59 -0.39 -2.36
CA ASN A 33 -14.54 0.00 -1.33
C ASN A 33 -13.90 -0.10 0.06
N LYS A 34 -14.58 0.45 1.06
CA LYS A 34 -14.15 0.32 2.45
C LYS A 34 -14.05 -1.14 2.87
N GLY A 35 -12.97 -1.48 3.54
CA GLY A 35 -12.71 -2.82 4.06
C GLY A 35 -12.27 -3.85 3.03
N GLU A 36 -12.24 -3.53 1.73
CA GLU A 36 -11.79 -4.46 0.70
C GLU A 36 -10.26 -4.56 0.62
N ILE A 37 -9.77 -5.78 0.38
CA ILE A 37 -8.39 -6.05 -0.01
C ILE A 37 -8.32 -6.35 -1.49
N HIS A 38 -7.55 -5.56 -2.20
CA HIS A 38 -7.21 -5.77 -3.60
C HIS A 38 -5.75 -6.16 -3.73
N ALA A 39 -5.47 -7.19 -4.51
CA ALA A 39 -4.13 -7.57 -4.91
C ALA A 39 -3.87 -7.16 -6.35
N LEU A 40 -2.72 -6.56 -6.62
CA LEU A 40 -2.25 -6.25 -7.96
C LEU A 40 -1.02 -7.08 -8.27
N MET A 41 -1.13 -7.96 -9.24
CA MET A 41 -0.07 -8.85 -9.70
C MET A 41 0.36 -8.52 -11.12
N GLY A 42 1.62 -8.75 -11.45
CA GLY A 42 2.14 -8.51 -12.79
C GLY A 42 3.64 -8.76 -12.84
N PRO A 43 4.22 -9.00 -14.02
CA PRO A 43 5.66 -9.18 -14.17
C PRO A 43 6.43 -7.89 -13.87
N ASN A 44 7.75 -8.00 -13.72
CA ASN A 44 8.61 -6.83 -13.59
C ASN A 44 8.48 -5.94 -14.84
N GLY A 45 8.40 -4.62 -14.61
CA GLY A 45 8.23 -3.64 -15.69
C GLY A 45 6.79 -3.49 -16.20
N SER A 46 5.78 -4.15 -15.61
CA SER A 46 4.38 -4.00 -16.02
C SER A 46 3.71 -2.70 -15.57
N GLY A 47 4.36 -1.88 -14.71
CA GLY A 47 3.84 -0.61 -14.22
C GLY A 47 3.34 -0.62 -12.77
N LYS A 48 3.49 -1.70 -12.01
CA LYS A 48 3.00 -1.83 -10.62
C LYS A 48 3.52 -0.73 -9.69
N SER A 49 4.85 -0.61 -9.54
CA SER A 49 5.46 0.38 -8.64
C SER A 49 5.29 1.80 -9.18
N THR A 50 5.18 1.96 -10.52
CA THR A 50 4.77 3.24 -11.11
C THR A 50 3.36 3.61 -10.68
N LEU A 51 2.42 2.65 -10.72
CA LEU A 51 1.06 2.90 -10.23
C LEU A 51 1.08 3.32 -8.75
N ALA A 52 1.79 2.59 -7.88
CA ALA A 52 1.92 2.94 -6.46
C ALA A 52 2.45 4.37 -6.28
N SER A 53 3.51 4.75 -7.01
CA SER A 53 4.11 6.09 -6.97
C SER A 53 3.14 7.17 -7.46
N VAL A 54 2.43 6.93 -8.57
CA VAL A 54 1.41 7.84 -9.09
C VAL A 54 0.25 8.00 -8.10
N LEU A 55 -0.18 6.91 -7.45
CA LEU A 55 -1.23 6.95 -6.44
C LEU A 55 -0.79 7.68 -5.16
N LEU A 56 0.48 7.70 -4.84
CA LEU A 56 1.02 8.54 -3.77
C LEU A 56 1.11 10.02 -4.18
N GLY A 57 1.13 10.35 -5.48
CA GLY A 57 1.37 11.70 -5.98
C GLY A 57 2.85 12.04 -6.11
N SER A 58 3.69 11.05 -6.44
CA SER A 58 5.12 11.28 -6.73
C SER A 58 5.30 12.23 -7.91
N PRO A 59 6.17 13.23 -7.81
CA PRO A 59 6.46 14.17 -8.90
C PRO A 59 7.26 13.54 -10.05
N GLU A 60 7.79 12.33 -9.90
CA GLU A 60 8.57 11.63 -10.94
C GLU A 60 7.71 11.17 -12.13
N TYR A 61 6.38 11.17 -11.96
CA TYR A 61 5.46 10.73 -12.99
C TYR A 61 4.41 11.80 -13.28
N LEU A 62 4.12 11.97 -14.57
CA LEU A 62 3.09 12.90 -15.02
C LEU A 62 1.80 12.13 -15.37
N ILE A 63 0.70 12.46 -14.70
CA ILE A 63 -0.63 12.00 -15.11
C ILE A 63 -1.01 12.75 -16.39
N THR A 64 -1.18 12.01 -17.49
CA THR A 64 -1.47 12.58 -18.81
C THR A 64 -2.95 12.53 -19.16
N ARG A 65 -3.71 11.62 -18.52
CA ARG A 65 -5.16 11.45 -18.72
C ARG A 65 -5.77 10.68 -17.55
N GLY A 66 -7.08 10.80 -17.37
CA GLY A 66 -7.84 10.11 -16.34
C GLY A 66 -7.89 10.88 -15.02
N SER A 67 -8.43 10.23 -14.00
CA SER A 67 -8.63 10.85 -12.68
C SER A 67 -8.49 9.84 -11.55
N ILE A 68 -8.17 10.35 -10.37
CA ILE A 68 -8.08 9.60 -9.12
C ILE A 68 -9.00 10.27 -8.10
N HIS A 69 -9.91 9.51 -7.50
CA HIS A 69 -10.83 10.00 -6.48
C HIS A 69 -10.62 9.25 -5.17
N PHE A 70 -10.69 9.98 -4.07
CA PHE A 70 -10.66 9.43 -2.73
C PHE A 70 -11.85 9.96 -1.94
N ARG A 71 -12.72 9.07 -1.46
CA ARG A 71 -14.00 9.41 -0.82
C ARG A 71 -14.85 10.36 -1.68
N GLY A 72 -14.79 10.16 -3.02
CA GLY A 72 -15.48 10.96 -4.02
C GLY A 72 -14.87 12.32 -4.33
N GLU A 73 -13.81 12.72 -3.65
CA GLU A 73 -13.07 13.95 -3.96
C GLU A 73 -12.00 13.66 -5.02
N ASP A 74 -11.90 14.51 -6.04
CA ASP A 74 -10.85 14.41 -7.05
C ASP A 74 -9.49 14.83 -6.45
N ILE A 75 -8.60 13.86 -6.32
CA ILE A 75 -7.26 14.03 -5.77
C ILE A 75 -6.16 13.97 -6.82
N THR A 76 -6.52 14.01 -8.11
CA THR A 76 -5.59 13.81 -9.23
C THR A 76 -4.39 14.75 -9.16
N SER A 77 -4.62 16.01 -8.81
CA SER A 77 -3.58 17.04 -8.69
C SER A 77 -2.97 17.20 -7.29
N TRP A 78 -3.41 16.39 -6.32
CA TRP A 78 -2.90 16.52 -4.95
C TRP A 78 -1.45 16.04 -4.84
N SER A 79 -0.66 16.78 -4.07
CA SER A 79 0.69 16.35 -3.70
C SER A 79 0.68 15.14 -2.78
N ALA A 80 1.82 14.44 -2.69
CA ALA A 80 1.99 13.32 -1.76
C ALA A 80 1.68 13.71 -0.30
N GLU A 81 2.06 14.94 0.11
CA GLU A 81 1.74 15.46 1.43
C GLU A 81 0.23 15.56 1.67
N MET A 82 -0.53 16.09 0.71
CA MET A 82 -1.99 16.20 0.83
C MET A 82 -2.64 14.82 0.90
N ARG A 83 -2.22 13.88 0.06
CA ARG A 83 -2.72 12.50 0.06
C ARG A 83 -2.41 11.79 1.38
N GLY A 84 -1.19 11.90 1.90
CA GLY A 84 -0.82 11.33 3.19
C GLY A 84 -1.63 11.92 4.34
N LYS A 85 -1.82 13.24 4.39
CA LYS A 85 -2.67 13.91 5.39
C LYS A 85 -4.13 13.48 5.32
N SER A 86 -4.64 13.18 4.12
CA SER A 86 -6.03 12.76 3.92
C SER A 86 -6.32 11.33 4.37
N GLY A 87 -5.28 10.49 4.56
CA GLY A 87 -5.43 9.12 5.03
C GLY A 87 -4.99 8.05 4.04
N ILE A 88 -4.24 8.40 3.01
CA ILE A 88 -3.59 7.43 2.12
C ILE A 88 -2.19 7.14 2.64
N PHE A 89 -1.86 5.86 2.80
CA PHE A 89 -0.56 5.37 3.27
C PHE A 89 0.10 4.53 2.18
N LEU A 90 1.42 4.67 2.01
CA LEU A 90 2.22 3.81 1.15
C LEU A 90 3.33 3.16 1.97
N ALA A 91 3.37 1.83 1.99
CA ALA A 91 4.55 1.06 2.34
C ALA A 91 5.42 0.90 1.10
N PHE A 92 6.65 1.37 1.17
CA PHE A 92 7.57 1.41 0.03
C PHE A 92 8.25 0.05 -0.21
N GLN A 93 8.55 -0.25 -1.45
CA GLN A 93 9.39 -1.40 -1.79
C GLN A 93 10.74 -1.34 -1.05
N TYR A 94 11.36 -0.17 -1.02
CA TYR A 94 12.62 0.12 -0.30
C TYR A 94 12.43 1.28 0.68
N PRO A 95 12.12 1.01 1.97
CA PRO A 95 11.95 2.05 2.97
C PRO A 95 13.24 2.85 3.18
N HIS A 96 13.13 4.18 3.06
CA HIS A 96 14.27 5.07 3.23
C HIS A 96 14.70 5.22 4.69
N GLU A 97 16.00 5.42 4.88
CA GLU A 97 16.58 5.76 6.19
C GLU A 97 16.50 7.27 6.43
N VAL A 98 16.14 7.65 7.66
CA VAL A 98 16.11 9.06 8.06
C VAL A 98 16.99 9.23 9.30
N ALA A 99 18.26 9.56 9.07
CA ALA A 99 19.22 9.75 10.13
C ALA A 99 18.81 10.90 11.07
N GLY A 100 18.99 10.70 12.37
CA GLY A 100 18.71 11.73 13.39
C GLY A 100 17.23 11.88 13.77
N VAL A 101 16.30 11.16 13.12
CA VAL A 101 14.88 11.19 13.46
C VAL A 101 14.49 9.83 14.02
N SER A 102 14.17 9.72 15.31
CA SER A 102 13.73 8.46 15.90
C SER A 102 12.32 8.08 15.43
N VAL A 103 12.03 6.76 15.43
CA VAL A 103 10.72 6.21 15.05
C VAL A 103 9.58 6.92 15.80
N ILE A 104 9.71 7.09 17.12
CA ILE A 104 8.67 7.77 17.92
C ILE A 104 8.51 9.24 17.51
N ASN A 105 9.59 9.95 17.22
CA ASN A 105 9.52 11.36 16.80
C ASN A 105 8.90 11.49 15.40
N PHE A 106 9.25 10.58 14.48
CA PHE A 106 8.63 10.52 13.15
C PHE A 106 7.12 10.30 13.27
N LEU A 107 6.70 9.27 14.00
CA LEU A 107 5.28 8.94 14.18
C LEU A 107 4.51 10.07 14.84
N ARG A 108 5.09 10.74 15.84
CA ARG A 108 4.49 11.89 16.49
C ARG A 108 4.23 13.04 15.50
N GLN A 109 5.19 13.35 14.66
CA GLN A 109 5.06 14.43 13.65
C GLN A 109 4.04 14.05 12.56
N ALA A 110 4.12 12.82 12.06
CA ALA A 110 3.19 12.33 11.03
C ALA A 110 1.74 12.29 11.55
N LEU A 111 1.52 11.80 12.77
CA LEU A 111 0.19 11.77 13.39
C LEU A 111 -0.36 13.19 13.62
N SER A 112 0.48 14.13 14.09
CA SER A 112 0.10 15.53 14.30
C SER A 112 -0.25 16.23 12.98
N ALA A 113 0.41 15.86 11.88
CA ALA A 113 0.14 16.42 10.55
C ALA A 113 -1.16 15.88 9.93
N ARG A 114 -1.53 14.65 10.26
CA ARG A 114 -2.69 13.98 9.68
C ARG A 114 -4.00 14.28 10.41
N LYS A 115 -3.99 14.17 11.73
CA LYS A 115 -5.18 14.38 12.56
C LYS A 115 -4.92 15.59 13.44
N ASP A 116 -5.87 16.52 13.51
CA ASP A 116 -5.90 17.57 14.56
C ASP A 116 -6.01 16.96 15.98
N MET A 117 -5.64 15.67 16.12
CA MET A 117 -5.67 14.94 17.37
C MET A 117 -4.38 15.17 18.14
N LYS A 118 -4.50 15.78 19.30
CA LYS A 118 -3.43 15.86 20.29
C LYS A 118 -3.35 14.56 21.08
N MET A 119 -2.74 13.53 20.48
CA MET A 119 -2.34 12.37 21.24
C MET A 119 -1.21 12.78 22.18
N SER A 120 -1.33 12.48 23.46
CA SER A 120 -0.23 12.74 24.41
C SER A 120 0.99 11.88 24.06
N VAL A 121 2.17 12.35 24.41
CA VAL A 121 3.42 11.59 24.17
C VAL A 121 3.37 10.22 24.87
N LEU A 122 2.70 10.13 26.02
CA LEU A 122 2.57 8.89 26.79
C LEU A 122 1.65 7.90 26.08
N GLU A 123 0.51 8.34 25.58
CA GLU A 123 -0.44 7.49 24.83
C GLU A 123 0.23 6.95 23.55
N LEU A 124 0.88 7.81 22.78
CA LEU A 124 1.63 7.39 21.60
C LEU A 124 2.71 6.36 21.94
N ARG A 125 3.45 6.58 23.02
CA ARG A 125 4.50 5.64 23.44
C ARG A 125 3.91 4.28 23.81
N LEU A 126 2.80 4.25 24.54
CA LEU A 126 2.12 3.00 24.91
C LEU A 126 1.64 2.24 23.68
N SER A 127 0.99 2.92 22.72
CA SER A 127 0.57 2.31 21.46
C SER A 127 1.75 1.76 20.65
N ILE A 128 2.84 2.50 20.56
CA ILE A 128 4.06 2.03 19.88
C ILE A 128 4.59 0.76 20.56
N MET A 129 4.70 0.73 21.90
CA MET A 129 5.21 -0.44 22.63
C MET A 129 4.34 -1.67 22.39
N GLU A 130 3.02 -1.52 22.43
CA GLU A 130 2.08 -2.61 22.17
C GLU A 130 2.24 -3.16 20.73
N TRP A 131 2.36 -2.29 19.74
CA TRP A 131 2.56 -2.71 18.36
C TRP A 131 3.93 -3.31 18.08
N LEU A 132 4.99 -2.82 18.74
CA LEU A 132 6.32 -3.44 18.65
C LEU A 132 6.28 -4.90 19.16
N GLU A 133 5.61 -5.15 20.28
CA GLU A 133 5.42 -6.51 20.81
C GLU A 133 4.65 -7.40 19.83
N ARG A 134 3.55 -6.90 19.25
CA ARG A 134 2.74 -7.63 18.27
C ARG A 134 3.50 -7.96 16.99
N LEU A 135 4.50 -7.14 16.63
CA LEU A 135 5.34 -7.29 15.44
C LEU A 135 6.66 -8.04 15.71
N ASP A 136 6.81 -8.61 16.91
CA ASP A 136 8.05 -9.27 17.35
C ASP A 136 9.29 -8.37 17.14
N MET A 137 9.19 -7.12 17.61
CA MET A 137 10.26 -6.12 17.58
C MET A 137 10.62 -5.71 18.99
N ASP A 138 11.93 -5.53 19.24
CA ASP A 138 12.41 -5.03 20.53
C ASP A 138 11.92 -3.60 20.80
N SER A 139 11.56 -3.31 22.05
CA SER A 139 11.05 -2.01 22.46
C SER A 139 12.01 -0.83 22.20
N SER A 140 13.32 -1.09 22.11
CA SER A 140 14.33 -0.08 21.78
C SER A 140 14.17 0.51 20.37
N PHE A 141 13.46 -0.17 19.47
CA PHE A 141 13.20 0.34 18.10
C PHE A 141 12.48 1.67 18.10
N ALA A 142 11.65 1.98 19.10
CA ALA A 142 10.98 3.28 19.21
C ALA A 142 11.96 4.47 19.25
N GLU A 143 13.12 4.28 19.90
CA GLU A 143 14.12 5.32 20.08
C GLU A 143 15.23 5.30 19.01
N ARG A 144 15.31 4.24 18.19
CA ARG A 144 16.27 4.14 17.08
C ARG A 144 15.87 5.09 15.94
N TYR A 145 16.84 5.54 15.18
CA TYR A 145 16.58 6.35 14.00
C TYR A 145 15.84 5.55 12.92
N LEU A 146 14.90 6.21 12.26
CA LEU A 146 13.96 5.58 11.32
C LEU A 146 14.72 4.81 10.25
N ASN A 147 14.56 3.50 10.24
CA ASN A 147 15.15 2.54 9.31
C ASN A 147 16.70 2.48 9.30
N GLU A 148 17.41 3.30 10.09
CA GLU A 148 18.88 3.33 10.10
C GLU A 148 19.44 2.06 10.73
N GLY A 149 20.18 1.29 9.93
CA GLY A 149 20.75 0.01 10.34
C GLY A 149 19.71 -1.08 10.64
N PHE A 150 18.48 -0.95 10.16
CA PHE A 150 17.48 -2.00 10.24
C PHE A 150 17.73 -3.04 9.16
N SER A 151 17.54 -4.32 9.49
CA SER A 151 17.45 -5.39 8.50
C SER A 151 16.22 -5.20 7.57
N GLY A 152 16.16 -5.88 6.44
CA GLY A 152 15.02 -5.82 5.53
C GLY A 152 13.70 -6.15 6.23
N GLY A 153 13.67 -7.21 7.03
CA GLY A 153 12.49 -7.62 7.81
C GLY A 153 12.09 -6.60 8.87
N GLU A 154 13.06 -6.00 9.58
CA GLU A 154 12.79 -4.94 10.55
C GLU A 154 12.22 -3.68 9.89
N LYS A 155 12.74 -3.29 8.71
CA LYS A 155 12.19 -2.16 7.92
C LYS A 155 10.72 -2.40 7.54
N LYS A 156 10.39 -3.61 7.08
CA LYS A 156 9.00 -3.95 6.71
C LYS A 156 8.07 -3.99 7.93
N ARG A 157 8.51 -4.59 9.04
CA ARG A 157 7.74 -4.57 10.29
C ARG A 157 7.54 -3.13 10.81
N ASN A 158 8.54 -2.26 10.66
CA ASN A 158 8.43 -0.84 11.00
C ASN A 158 7.41 -0.10 10.09
N GLU A 159 7.25 -0.47 8.82
CA GLU A 159 6.18 0.08 7.97
C GLU A 159 4.79 -0.34 8.47
N ILE A 160 4.63 -1.59 8.92
CA ILE A 160 3.36 -2.03 9.53
C ILE A 160 3.10 -1.28 10.85
N LEU A 161 4.13 -1.05 11.67
CA LEU A 161 4.00 -0.19 12.85
C LEU A 161 3.51 1.22 12.48
N GLN A 162 4.09 1.82 11.43
CA GLN A 162 3.66 3.13 10.95
C GLN A 162 2.20 3.10 10.49
N MET A 163 1.79 2.08 9.72
CA MET A 163 0.41 1.91 9.28
C MET A 163 -0.54 1.78 10.48
N ALA A 164 -0.18 1.00 11.48
CA ALA A 164 -0.98 0.79 12.67
C ALA A 164 -1.20 2.10 13.47
N ILE A 165 -0.12 2.85 13.72
CA ILE A 165 -0.18 4.09 14.49
C ILE A 165 -0.86 5.23 13.71
N LEU A 166 -0.66 5.29 12.40
CA LEU A 166 -1.25 6.34 11.56
C LEU A 166 -2.70 6.06 11.18
N GLU A 167 -3.21 4.83 11.35
CA GLU A 167 -4.58 4.42 11.06
C GLU A 167 -5.10 4.97 9.71
N PRO A 168 -4.50 4.62 8.57
CA PRO A 168 -4.95 5.10 7.28
C PRO A 168 -6.36 4.60 6.94
N GLU A 169 -7.01 5.26 5.99
CA GLU A 169 -8.25 4.75 5.39
C GLU A 169 -7.94 3.88 4.15
N LEU A 170 -6.84 4.19 3.44
CA LEU A 170 -6.32 3.37 2.34
C LEU A 170 -4.85 3.09 2.57
N ALA A 171 -4.45 1.82 2.57
CA ALA A 171 -3.06 1.39 2.58
C ALA A 171 -2.67 0.78 1.23
N ILE A 172 -1.61 1.30 0.64
CA ILE A 172 -0.96 0.75 -0.56
C ILE A 172 0.32 0.06 -0.09
N LEU A 173 0.45 -1.24 -0.34
CA LEU A 173 1.57 -2.06 0.11
C LEU A 173 2.38 -2.47 -1.13
N ASP A 174 3.48 -1.75 -1.43
CA ASP A 174 4.29 -2.02 -2.63
C ASP A 174 5.40 -3.01 -2.32
N GLU A 175 5.24 -4.25 -2.80
CA GLU A 175 6.18 -5.37 -2.64
C GLU A 175 6.72 -5.50 -1.21
N THR A 176 5.82 -5.43 -0.22
CA THR A 176 6.18 -5.54 1.21
C THR A 176 6.71 -6.91 1.60
N ASP A 177 6.57 -7.88 0.74
CA ASP A 177 7.07 -9.26 0.83
C ASP A 177 8.45 -9.46 0.20
N SER A 178 8.98 -8.47 -0.53
CA SER A 178 10.25 -8.58 -1.23
C SER A 178 11.43 -8.73 -0.26
N GLY A 179 12.24 -9.78 -0.46
CA GLY A 179 13.45 -10.03 0.34
C GLY A 179 13.19 -10.53 1.76
N LEU A 180 11.95 -10.90 2.10
CA LEU A 180 11.62 -11.50 3.39
C LEU A 180 11.76 -13.03 3.36
N ASP A 181 12.22 -13.60 4.46
CA ASP A 181 12.05 -15.02 4.73
C ASP A 181 10.58 -15.34 5.12
N ILE A 182 10.28 -16.63 5.25
CA ILE A 182 8.91 -17.09 5.51
C ILE A 182 8.37 -16.56 6.86
N ASP A 183 9.23 -16.49 7.87
CA ASP A 183 8.83 -16.05 9.21
C ASP A 183 8.53 -14.56 9.23
N ALA A 184 9.41 -13.75 8.63
CA ALA A 184 9.21 -12.31 8.50
C ALA A 184 7.97 -11.97 7.65
N LEU A 185 7.71 -12.71 6.57
CA LEU A 185 6.52 -12.58 5.76
C LEU A 185 5.25 -12.83 6.58
N THR A 186 5.25 -13.90 7.36
CA THR A 186 4.10 -14.25 8.24
C THR A 186 3.84 -13.16 9.27
N ILE A 187 4.89 -12.58 9.88
CA ILE A 187 4.74 -11.47 10.85
C ILE A 187 4.14 -10.24 10.18
N VAL A 188 4.63 -9.89 8.99
CA VAL A 188 4.12 -8.73 8.22
C VAL A 188 2.65 -8.95 7.84
N ALA A 189 2.30 -10.10 7.28
CA ALA A 189 0.92 -10.41 6.90
C ALA A 189 -0.03 -10.41 8.11
N ASN A 190 0.36 -11.05 9.23
CA ASN A 190 -0.40 -11.01 10.48
C ASN A 190 -0.54 -9.59 11.02
N GLY A 191 0.49 -8.74 10.87
CA GLY A 191 0.44 -7.34 11.24
C GLY A 191 -0.63 -6.57 10.46
N VAL A 192 -0.68 -6.75 9.12
CA VAL A 192 -1.74 -6.16 8.27
C VAL A 192 -3.12 -6.64 8.71
N SER A 193 -3.29 -7.95 8.95
CA SER A 193 -4.56 -8.52 9.41
C SER A 193 -5.01 -7.93 10.74
N LYS A 194 -4.10 -7.75 11.71
CA LYS A 194 -4.42 -7.13 13.01
C LYS A 194 -4.82 -5.66 12.87
N VAL A 195 -4.14 -4.89 12.00
CA VAL A 195 -4.53 -3.49 11.72
C VAL A 195 -5.94 -3.44 11.15
N ARG A 196 -6.32 -4.38 10.28
CA ARG A 196 -7.68 -4.48 9.75
C ARG A 196 -8.72 -4.88 10.79
N GLU A 197 -8.38 -5.78 11.73
CA GLU A 197 -9.26 -6.12 12.84
C GLU A 197 -9.62 -4.89 13.68
N GLU A 198 -8.66 -3.99 13.89
CA GLU A 198 -8.87 -2.72 14.63
C GLU A 198 -9.53 -1.64 13.77
N ASN A 199 -9.32 -1.66 12.45
CA ASN A 199 -9.93 -0.75 11.47
C ASN A 199 -10.59 -1.53 10.33
N PRO A 200 -11.82 -2.05 10.51
CA PRO A 200 -12.51 -2.85 9.49
C PRO A 200 -12.84 -2.10 8.20
N ASP A 201 -12.84 -0.76 8.23
CA ASP A 201 -13.07 0.08 7.04
C ASP A 201 -11.81 0.33 6.21
N LEU A 202 -10.64 -0.16 6.65
CA LEU A 202 -9.36 0.01 5.94
C LEU A 202 -9.40 -0.67 4.58
N GLY A 203 -9.32 0.12 3.50
CA GLY A 203 -9.06 -0.40 2.15
C GLY A 203 -7.58 -0.73 1.97
N VAL A 204 -7.27 -1.85 1.35
CA VAL A 204 -5.88 -2.27 1.10
C VAL A 204 -5.67 -2.57 -0.38
N LEU A 205 -4.63 -1.98 -0.97
CA LEU A 205 -4.09 -2.37 -2.26
C LEU A 205 -2.71 -2.97 -2.05
N THR A 206 -2.58 -4.29 -2.13
CA THR A 206 -1.28 -4.95 -2.07
C THR A 206 -0.73 -5.22 -3.45
N ILE A 207 0.49 -4.79 -3.69
CA ILE A 207 1.23 -5.07 -4.92
C ILE A 207 2.24 -6.16 -4.60
N THR A 208 2.12 -7.29 -5.23
CA THR A 208 3.00 -8.44 -5.01
C THR A 208 3.10 -9.31 -6.25
N HIS A 209 4.17 -10.07 -6.35
CA HIS A 209 4.32 -11.15 -7.31
C HIS A 209 4.38 -12.53 -6.60
N TYR A 210 4.19 -12.57 -5.28
CA TYR A 210 4.21 -13.80 -4.48
C TYR A 210 2.81 -14.18 -4.00
N GLN A 211 2.36 -15.36 -4.40
CA GLN A 211 1.08 -15.90 -3.94
C GLN A 211 1.03 -16.09 -2.43
N ARG A 212 2.15 -16.43 -1.78
CA ARG A 212 2.21 -16.68 -0.34
C ARG A 212 1.69 -15.52 0.50
N LEU A 213 1.95 -14.27 0.10
CA LEU A 213 1.38 -13.12 0.80
C LEU A 213 -0.15 -13.13 0.68
N LEU A 214 -0.69 -13.47 -0.50
CA LEU A 214 -2.12 -13.51 -0.76
C LEU A 214 -2.82 -14.62 0.04
N ASP A 215 -2.16 -15.77 0.25
CA ASP A 215 -2.68 -16.86 1.08
C ASP A 215 -2.92 -16.43 2.55
N HIS A 216 -2.17 -15.43 3.04
CA HIS A 216 -2.34 -14.86 4.37
C HIS A 216 -3.33 -13.70 4.42
N LEU A 217 -3.38 -12.87 3.37
CA LEU A 217 -4.22 -11.66 3.34
C LEU A 217 -5.64 -11.92 2.85
N ASP A 218 -5.87 -13.04 2.14
CA ASP A 218 -7.16 -13.46 1.55
C ASP A 218 -7.87 -12.29 0.82
N PRO A 219 -7.31 -11.81 -0.31
CA PRO A 219 -7.83 -10.64 -0.99
C PRO A 219 -9.21 -10.90 -1.60
N ASP A 220 -10.10 -9.89 -1.50
CA ASP A 220 -11.41 -9.90 -2.13
C ASP A 220 -11.30 -9.91 -3.66
N PHE A 221 -10.29 -9.21 -4.19
CA PHE A 221 -10.04 -9.13 -5.63
C PHE A 221 -8.56 -9.24 -5.97
N VAL A 222 -8.28 -9.94 -7.06
CA VAL A 222 -6.96 -10.03 -7.69
C VAL A 222 -7.03 -9.39 -9.07
N HIS A 223 -6.12 -8.48 -9.34
CA HIS A 223 -5.95 -7.80 -10.62
C HIS A 223 -4.64 -8.20 -11.26
N VAL A 224 -4.64 -8.38 -12.58
CA VAL A 224 -3.40 -8.64 -13.34
C VAL A 224 -3.09 -7.42 -14.19
N ILE A 225 -1.90 -6.84 -13.99
CA ILE A 225 -1.41 -5.72 -14.81
C ILE A 225 -0.34 -6.21 -15.78
N LEU A 226 -0.53 -5.91 -17.06
CA LEU A 226 0.45 -6.14 -18.13
C LEU A 226 0.55 -4.86 -18.98
N ASP A 227 1.76 -4.48 -19.32
CA ASP A 227 2.06 -3.35 -20.20
C ASP A 227 1.29 -2.05 -19.84
N GLY A 228 1.15 -1.80 -18.52
CA GLY A 228 0.47 -0.63 -17.98
C GLY A 228 -1.06 -0.68 -18.01
N GLN A 229 -1.67 -1.84 -18.22
CA GLN A 229 -3.14 -2.04 -18.27
C GLN A 229 -3.56 -3.16 -17.34
N ILE A 230 -4.72 -3.04 -16.67
CA ILE A 230 -5.34 -4.17 -15.97
C ILE A 230 -6.04 -5.04 -17.01
N VAL A 231 -5.51 -6.26 -17.22
CA VAL A 231 -6.00 -7.20 -18.25
C VAL A 231 -6.93 -8.27 -17.69
N ALA A 232 -6.94 -8.47 -16.38
CA ALA A 232 -7.87 -9.40 -15.72
C ALA A 232 -8.20 -8.91 -14.31
N ARG A 233 -9.43 -9.25 -13.87
CA ARG A 233 -9.93 -9.02 -12.51
C ARG A 233 -10.78 -10.23 -12.09
N GLY A 234 -10.58 -10.72 -10.87
CA GLY A 234 -11.38 -11.82 -10.29
C GLY A 234 -11.00 -12.04 -8.83
N GLY A 235 -11.28 -13.23 -8.31
CA GLY A 235 -10.91 -13.64 -6.96
C GLY A 235 -9.52 -14.28 -6.90
N THR A 236 -9.25 -15.01 -5.83
CA THR A 236 -7.96 -15.69 -5.60
C THR A 236 -7.64 -16.79 -6.62
N GLU A 237 -8.62 -17.25 -7.42
CA GLU A 237 -8.42 -18.18 -8.52
C GLU A 237 -7.44 -17.64 -9.59
N ILE A 238 -7.44 -16.30 -9.83
CA ILE A 238 -6.51 -15.67 -10.76
C ILE A 238 -5.06 -15.84 -10.29
N ALA A 239 -4.79 -15.69 -9.00
CA ALA A 239 -3.45 -15.88 -8.45
C ALA A 239 -2.96 -17.33 -8.66
N LYS A 240 -3.84 -18.31 -8.47
CA LYS A 240 -3.53 -19.74 -8.72
C LYS A 240 -3.29 -20.04 -10.21
N GLU A 241 -4.08 -19.40 -11.07
CA GLU A 241 -3.89 -19.51 -12.53
C GLU A 241 -2.54 -18.91 -12.95
N LEU A 242 -2.17 -17.75 -12.40
CA LEU A 242 -0.86 -17.14 -12.65
C LEU A 242 0.30 -18.03 -12.21
N GLU A 243 0.20 -18.71 -11.07
CA GLU A 243 1.24 -19.63 -10.60
C GLU A 243 1.39 -20.84 -11.51
N SER A 244 0.29 -21.38 -12.02
CA SER A 244 0.28 -22.58 -12.87
C SER A 244 0.61 -22.31 -14.32
N SER A 245 0.14 -21.19 -14.89
CA SER A 245 0.15 -20.92 -16.34
C SER A 245 0.99 -19.70 -16.72
N GLY A 246 1.45 -18.91 -15.73
CA GLY A 246 2.22 -17.70 -15.96
C GLY A 246 1.39 -16.57 -16.57
N TYR A 247 2.04 -15.43 -16.80
CA TYR A 247 1.39 -14.21 -17.31
C TYR A 247 1.01 -14.29 -18.80
N GLU A 248 1.58 -15.21 -19.57
CA GLU A 248 1.31 -15.34 -21.01
C GLU A 248 -0.15 -15.74 -21.30
N SER A 249 -0.81 -16.49 -20.40
CA SER A 249 -2.23 -16.85 -20.54
C SER A 249 -3.16 -15.64 -20.57
N PHE A 250 -2.74 -14.51 -19.97
CA PHE A 250 -3.51 -13.26 -19.88
C PHE A 250 -3.23 -12.28 -21.02
N ARG A 251 -2.19 -12.49 -21.86
CA ARG A 251 -1.85 -11.58 -22.98
C ARG A 251 -2.81 -11.66 -24.17
N GLY A 252 -3.69 -12.64 -24.23
CA GLY A 252 -4.63 -12.85 -25.35
C GLY A 252 -6.09 -12.51 -25.07
N VAL A 253 -6.43 -12.17 -23.84
CA VAL A 253 -7.81 -11.84 -23.43
C VAL A 253 -8.07 -10.36 -23.69
N LYS A 254 -8.48 -10.02 -24.96
CA LYS A 254 -9.14 -8.72 -25.19
C LYS A 254 -10.55 -8.80 -24.60
N GLN A 255 -10.83 -7.97 -23.60
CA GLN A 255 -12.19 -7.68 -23.16
C GLN A 255 -12.97 -6.95 -24.25
#